data_0cfdc31c8df78a491bb690d14bf59ec2
#
_entry.id   0cfdc31c8df78a491bb690d14bf59ec2
#
_cell.length_a   1.000
_cell.length_b   1.000
_cell.length_c   1.000
_cell.angle_alpha   90.00
_cell.angle_beta   90.00
_cell.angle_gamma   90.00
#
_symmetry.space_group_name_H-M   'P 1'
#
loop_
_entity.id
_entity.type
_entity.pdbx_description
1 polymer ?
#
loop_
_entity_poly.entity_id
_entity_poly.type
_entity_poly.pdbx_seq_one_letter_code
_entity_poly.pdbx_strand_id
1 'polypeptide(L)'
;MFRVTQYMRELALAQSQGHYPAPRRHVPAGAERGPDSSSPVGRQAAMGQRLSGPVVIWNLIRRCNLTCKHCYAQSADHDYAGELSTPEVFGVMDDLRDFGVPVLILSGGEPLLRPDIFEIAHRAKAMGFYTSLSTNGTLIDTTMADRIAEVDFDYVGISLDGLRETHDKFRRLQGAFDRSLAALRLLNARGIKTGMRFTMTALNAHDFPALLDLMRTERVQKFYFSHLNYAGRGNTHRGKDAQHLATREAMDLLFDRAWAAACDGLDEEFVTGNNDADGPYLLQWLARRHPELAQRFGADVRARLVAWGGNSSGVQVANIDNLGHVHPDTMWWHHDLGCVRDRPFSTIWQDTSDPLMAGLKARPRNVGGRCATCQDFDICGGNTRVRAQQLYGDPWAEDPGCYLADEEIGCVSTPTSRPVAMKRRIIPLEVHDV
;
A
#
# COMPACT_ATOMS: atom_id res chain seq x y z
N MET A 1 3.92 3.04 -2.03
CA MET A 1 2.89 2.81 -3.06
C MET A 1 3.33 3.50 -4.34
N PHE A 2 3.27 2.79 -5.46
CA PHE A 2 3.66 3.30 -6.79
C PHE A 2 2.41 3.82 -7.52
N ARG A 3 2.38 5.12 -7.85
CA ARG A 3 1.22 5.81 -8.43
C ARG A 3 1.29 5.77 -9.96
N VAL A 4 0.93 4.65 -10.55
CA VAL A 4 1.03 4.39 -12.01
C VAL A 4 0.38 5.48 -12.84
N THR A 5 -0.87 5.85 -12.52
CA THR A 5 -1.61 6.88 -13.28
C THR A 5 -0.89 8.23 -13.34
N GLN A 6 -0.12 8.58 -12.31
CA GLN A 6 0.64 9.83 -12.34
C GLN A 6 1.65 9.84 -13.48
N TYR A 7 2.44 8.75 -13.62
CA TYR A 7 3.43 8.61 -14.70
C TYR A 7 2.75 8.57 -16.07
N MET A 8 1.61 7.87 -16.19
CA MET A 8 0.86 7.80 -17.45
C MET A 8 0.31 9.17 -17.87
N ARG A 9 -0.25 9.94 -16.96
CA ARG A 9 -0.74 11.30 -17.21
C ARG A 9 0.40 12.26 -17.57
N GLU A 10 1.55 12.17 -16.90
CA GLU A 10 2.75 12.96 -17.22
C GLU A 10 3.29 12.62 -18.61
N LEU A 11 3.33 11.33 -19.00
CA LEU A 11 3.72 10.89 -20.35
C LEU A 11 2.75 11.34 -21.44
N ALA A 12 1.43 11.21 -21.22
CA ALA A 12 0.41 11.65 -22.16
C ALA A 12 0.48 13.18 -22.38
N LEU A 13 0.71 13.92 -21.30
CA LEU A 13 0.93 15.38 -21.38
C LEU A 13 2.23 15.71 -22.13
N ALA A 14 3.32 14.98 -21.86
CA ALA A 14 4.60 15.16 -22.55
C ALA A 14 4.46 14.87 -24.05
N GLN A 15 3.72 13.84 -24.42
CA GLN A 15 3.43 13.51 -25.82
C GLN A 15 2.72 14.67 -26.54
N SER A 16 1.75 15.30 -25.90
CA SER A 16 0.99 16.41 -26.49
C SER A 16 1.78 17.73 -26.53
N GLN A 17 2.60 18.00 -25.51
CA GLN A 17 3.30 19.28 -25.36
C GLN A 17 4.75 19.27 -25.92
N GLY A 18 5.29 18.11 -26.21
CA GLY A 18 6.65 17.94 -26.73
C GLY A 18 7.77 18.04 -25.69
N HIS A 19 7.44 18.22 -24.40
CA HIS A 19 8.39 18.24 -23.28
C HIS A 19 7.81 17.54 -22.05
N TYR A 20 8.67 16.94 -21.22
CA TYR A 20 8.22 16.29 -19.98
C TYR A 20 7.91 17.34 -18.92
N PRO A 21 6.77 17.22 -18.21
CA PRO A 21 6.36 18.24 -17.23
C PRO A 21 7.37 18.30 -16.07
N ALA A 22 7.62 19.53 -15.60
CA ALA A 22 8.46 19.73 -14.44
C ALA A 22 7.93 18.96 -13.22
N PRO A 23 8.82 18.51 -12.29
CA PRO A 23 8.39 17.85 -11.07
C PRO A 23 7.37 18.71 -10.33
N ARG A 24 6.12 18.27 -10.27
CA ARG A 24 5.19 18.87 -9.31
C ARG A 24 5.76 18.61 -7.92
N ARG A 25 5.85 19.64 -7.06
CA ARG A 25 6.16 19.40 -5.66
C ARG A 25 5.21 18.35 -5.15
N HIS A 26 5.72 17.32 -4.53
CA HIS A 26 4.92 16.22 -4.01
C HIS A 26 3.98 16.80 -2.93
N VAL A 27 2.76 17.06 -3.33
CA VAL A 27 1.68 17.39 -2.42
C VAL A 27 1.13 16.04 -1.96
N PRO A 28 1.10 15.72 -0.66
CA PRO A 28 0.51 14.49 -0.16
C PRO A 28 -0.89 14.32 -0.74
N ALA A 29 -1.27 13.06 -1.03
CA ALA A 29 -2.61 12.75 -1.47
C ALA A 29 -3.62 13.28 -0.43
N GLY A 30 -4.36 14.32 -0.76
CA GLY A 30 -5.25 15.04 0.16
C GLY A 30 -5.14 16.55 0.08
N ALA A 31 -4.03 17.10 -0.44
CA ALA A 31 -3.89 18.54 -0.63
C ALA A 31 -4.27 19.00 -2.05
N GLU A 32 -4.93 18.15 -2.85
CA GLU A 32 -5.39 18.50 -4.21
C GLU A 32 -6.72 19.31 -4.22
N ARG A 33 -7.40 19.44 -3.10
CA ARG A 33 -8.37 20.54 -2.90
C ARG A 33 -7.53 21.79 -2.72
N GLY A 34 -7.69 22.80 -3.61
CA GLY A 34 -6.91 24.04 -3.58
C GLY A 34 -6.76 24.58 -2.16
N PRO A 35 -5.69 25.32 -1.87
CA PRO A 35 -5.36 25.69 -0.52
C PRO A 35 -6.51 26.51 0.07
N ASP A 36 -7.39 25.84 0.78
CA ASP A 36 -8.15 26.53 1.79
C ASP A 36 -7.14 26.92 2.85
N SER A 37 -6.73 28.18 2.78
CA SER A 37 -5.74 28.78 3.69
C SER A 37 -6.19 28.74 5.16
N SER A 38 -7.39 28.25 5.44
CA SER A 38 -7.96 28.07 6.76
C SER A 38 -7.62 26.72 7.40
N SER A 39 -7.25 25.70 6.59
CA SER A 39 -6.89 24.38 7.15
C SER A 39 -5.44 24.35 7.67
N PRO A 40 -5.14 23.59 8.74
CA PRO A 40 -3.78 23.42 9.25
C PRO A 40 -2.80 22.90 8.18
N VAL A 41 -3.26 21.98 7.31
CA VAL A 41 -2.48 21.41 6.20
C VAL A 41 -2.23 22.46 5.11
N GLY A 42 -3.23 23.29 4.79
CA GLY A 42 -3.06 24.39 3.85
C GLY A 42 -2.09 25.47 4.36
N ARG A 43 -2.10 25.76 5.67
CA ARG A 43 -1.15 26.69 6.30
C ARG A 43 0.27 26.15 6.31
N GLN A 44 0.48 24.86 6.61
CA GLN A 44 1.82 24.25 6.57
C GLN A 44 2.37 24.17 5.14
N ALA A 45 1.53 23.87 4.16
CA ALA A 45 1.93 23.89 2.75
C ALA A 45 2.28 25.32 2.27
N ALA A 46 1.53 26.33 2.71
CA ALA A 46 1.79 27.74 2.41
C ALA A 46 3.09 28.26 3.06
N MET A 47 3.48 27.71 4.23
CA MET A 47 4.71 28.07 4.95
C MET A 47 5.96 27.33 4.43
N GLY A 48 5.83 26.45 3.41
CA GLY A 48 6.96 25.70 2.86
C GLY A 48 7.54 24.63 3.79
N GLN A 49 6.88 24.34 4.93
CA GLN A 49 7.28 23.27 5.82
C GLN A 49 6.99 21.91 5.16
N ARG A 50 8.01 21.06 5.04
CA ARG A 50 7.83 19.66 4.66
C ARG A 50 7.04 18.99 5.79
N LEU A 51 5.93 18.34 5.45
CA LEU A 51 5.29 17.39 6.35
C LEU A 51 6.35 16.32 6.70
N SER A 52 6.69 16.19 7.97
CA SER A 52 7.81 15.36 8.42
C SER A 52 7.39 13.93 8.74
N GLY A 53 6.11 13.69 9.04
CA GLY A 53 5.57 12.40 9.44
C GLY A 53 5.26 11.47 8.26
N PRO A 54 5.21 10.15 8.53
CA PRO A 54 4.82 9.15 7.53
C PRO A 54 3.30 9.12 7.32
N VAL A 55 2.84 8.41 6.28
CA VAL A 55 1.46 7.89 6.22
C VAL A 55 1.32 6.82 7.29
N VAL A 56 0.35 6.95 8.18
CA VAL A 56 0.09 5.97 9.24
C VAL A 56 -1.11 5.10 8.85
N ILE A 57 -0.88 3.79 8.77
CA ILE A 57 -1.93 2.79 8.66
C ILE A 57 -2.19 2.27 10.07
N TRP A 58 -3.36 2.54 10.62
CA TRP A 58 -3.69 2.18 11.99
C TRP A 58 -4.69 1.03 12.03
N ASN A 59 -4.23 -0.11 12.52
CA ASN A 59 -5.09 -1.25 12.79
C ASN A 59 -5.77 -1.08 14.15
N LEU A 60 -6.83 -0.29 14.21
CA LEU A 60 -7.53 0.11 15.44
C LEU A 60 -8.20 -1.06 16.18
N ILE A 61 -8.45 -2.16 15.50
CA ILE A 61 -9.07 -3.38 16.01
C ILE A 61 -8.46 -4.59 15.29
N ARG A 62 -8.28 -5.70 15.98
CA ARG A 62 -7.82 -6.96 15.35
C ARG A 62 -8.97 -7.88 14.98
N ARG A 63 -10.13 -7.79 15.65
CA ARG A 63 -11.31 -8.57 15.31
C ARG A 63 -11.75 -8.31 13.87
N CYS A 64 -12.15 -9.38 13.16
CA CYS A 64 -12.66 -9.32 11.79
C CYS A 64 -13.69 -10.42 11.59
N ASN A 65 -14.80 -10.09 10.95
CA ASN A 65 -15.81 -11.06 10.54
C ASN A 65 -15.39 -11.97 9.37
N LEU A 66 -14.12 -11.83 8.89
CA LEU A 66 -13.53 -12.64 7.83
C LEU A 66 -12.20 -13.29 8.26
N THR A 67 -11.87 -14.43 7.64
CA THR A 67 -10.60 -15.15 7.87
C THR A 67 -9.80 -15.35 6.59
N CYS A 68 -9.57 -14.26 5.84
CA CYS A 68 -8.95 -14.26 4.51
C CYS A 68 -7.62 -15.01 4.45
N LYS A 69 -7.32 -15.65 3.30
CA LYS A 69 -6.10 -16.47 3.10
C LYS A 69 -4.80 -15.67 3.17
N HIS A 70 -4.82 -14.38 2.88
CA HIS A 70 -3.63 -13.52 2.80
C HIS A 70 -3.53 -12.50 3.95
N CYS A 71 -4.39 -12.59 4.97
CA CYS A 71 -4.44 -11.60 6.04
C CYS A 71 -3.12 -11.50 6.80
N TYR A 72 -2.49 -10.32 6.76
CA TYR A 72 -1.23 -10.05 7.45
C TYR A 72 -1.40 -9.99 8.97
N ALA A 73 -2.55 -9.48 9.46
CA ALA A 73 -2.87 -9.33 10.88
C ALA A 73 -3.38 -10.63 11.54
N GLN A 74 -3.62 -11.69 10.73
CA GLN A 74 -4.20 -12.96 11.20
C GLN A 74 -5.52 -12.81 11.97
N SER A 75 -6.30 -11.81 11.60
CA SER A 75 -7.59 -11.48 12.21
C SER A 75 -8.58 -12.63 12.12
N ALA A 76 -9.45 -12.73 13.12
CA ALA A 76 -10.54 -13.69 13.19
C ALA A 76 -11.73 -13.08 13.98
N ASP A 77 -12.88 -13.75 13.98
CA ASP A 77 -14.08 -13.25 14.68
C ASP A 77 -14.10 -13.65 16.15
N HIS A 78 -13.25 -13.02 16.90
CA HIS A 78 -13.24 -13.06 18.37
C HIS A 78 -12.66 -11.74 18.91
N ASP A 79 -12.93 -11.44 20.16
CA ASP A 79 -12.40 -10.25 20.81
C ASP A 79 -10.93 -10.45 21.18
N TYR A 80 -10.15 -9.41 21.01
CA TYR A 80 -8.76 -9.35 21.42
C TYR A 80 -8.63 -8.40 22.61
N ALA A 81 -8.05 -8.88 23.70
CA ALA A 81 -7.82 -8.06 24.87
C ALA A 81 -6.73 -7.00 24.63
N GLY A 82 -6.76 -5.94 25.43
CA GLY A 82 -5.69 -4.94 25.47
C GLY A 82 -5.69 -3.93 24.34
N GLU A 83 -6.69 -3.89 23.47
CA GLU A 83 -6.80 -2.86 22.43
C GLU A 83 -6.82 -1.44 23.02
N LEU A 84 -6.28 -0.46 22.28
CA LEU A 84 -6.29 0.93 22.74
C LEU A 84 -7.72 1.45 22.96
N SER A 85 -7.95 2.04 24.12
CA SER A 85 -9.20 2.75 24.41
C SER A 85 -9.34 4.03 23.59
N THR A 86 -10.55 4.58 23.47
CA THR A 86 -10.79 5.84 22.74
C THR A 86 -9.93 6.99 23.26
N PRO A 87 -9.78 7.22 24.58
CA PRO A 87 -8.87 8.28 25.08
C PRO A 87 -7.40 8.04 24.71
N GLU A 88 -6.91 6.78 24.75
CA GLU A 88 -5.53 6.48 24.31
C GLU A 88 -5.36 6.76 22.82
N VAL A 89 -6.31 6.35 21.95
CA VAL A 89 -6.30 6.67 20.52
C VAL A 89 -6.25 8.18 20.31
N PHE A 90 -7.02 8.97 21.06
CA PHE A 90 -7.02 10.42 20.94
C PHE A 90 -5.69 11.04 21.35
N GLY A 91 -5.07 10.55 22.42
CA GLY A 91 -3.73 11.02 22.82
C GLY A 91 -2.67 10.73 21.77
N VAL A 92 -2.71 9.55 21.14
CA VAL A 92 -1.82 9.21 20.02
C VAL A 92 -2.09 10.12 18.80
N MET A 93 -3.35 10.42 18.48
CA MET A 93 -3.69 11.31 17.37
C MET A 93 -3.15 12.72 17.57
N ASP A 94 -3.10 13.22 18.81
CA ASP A 94 -2.50 14.52 19.12
C ASP A 94 -1.01 14.53 18.79
N ASP A 95 -0.24 13.50 19.19
CA ASP A 95 1.19 13.38 18.85
C ASP A 95 1.41 13.21 17.34
N LEU A 96 0.58 12.39 16.65
CA LEU A 96 0.66 12.23 15.20
C LEU A 96 0.45 13.54 14.44
N ARG A 97 -0.50 14.36 14.87
CA ARG A 97 -0.76 15.68 14.27
C ARG A 97 0.43 16.62 14.50
N ASP A 98 0.92 16.68 15.74
CA ASP A 98 2.03 17.58 16.10
C ASP A 98 3.34 17.17 15.43
N PHE A 99 3.52 15.87 15.18
CA PHE A 99 4.63 15.33 14.39
C PHE A 99 4.49 15.59 12.87
N GLY A 100 3.32 16.04 12.40
CA GLY A 100 3.07 16.35 11.00
C GLY A 100 2.75 15.13 10.14
N VAL A 101 2.11 14.12 10.72
CA VAL A 101 1.52 12.99 9.96
C VAL A 101 0.43 13.53 9.04
N PRO A 102 0.52 13.31 7.71
CA PRO A 102 -0.45 13.90 6.78
C PRO A 102 -1.69 13.04 6.58
N VAL A 103 -1.57 11.74 6.74
CA VAL A 103 -2.59 10.75 6.34
C VAL A 103 -2.78 9.70 7.42
N LEU A 104 -4.02 9.48 7.84
CA LEU A 104 -4.44 8.35 8.64
C LEU A 104 -5.29 7.39 7.80
N ILE A 105 -4.87 6.13 7.73
CA ILE A 105 -5.67 5.06 7.14
C ILE A 105 -6.25 4.25 8.29
N LEU A 106 -7.52 4.46 8.59
CA LEU A 106 -8.25 3.71 9.61
C LEU A 106 -8.52 2.31 9.06
N SER A 107 -7.94 1.33 9.72
CA SER A 107 -7.90 -0.08 9.31
C SER A 107 -8.06 -0.98 10.55
N GLY A 108 -7.82 -2.27 10.36
CA GLY A 108 -7.87 -3.21 11.46
C GLY A 108 -7.90 -4.65 10.95
N GLY A 109 -8.56 -5.51 11.70
CA GLY A 109 -9.23 -6.67 11.14
C GLY A 109 -10.36 -6.17 10.23
N GLU A 110 -11.48 -5.76 10.86
CA GLU A 110 -12.52 -4.99 10.18
C GLU A 110 -12.84 -3.75 11.03
N PRO A 111 -12.47 -2.55 10.60
CA PRO A 111 -12.61 -1.34 11.41
C PRO A 111 -14.07 -1.00 11.77
N LEU A 112 -15.04 -1.38 10.93
CA LEU A 112 -16.46 -1.15 11.20
C LEU A 112 -17.04 -2.01 12.34
N LEU A 113 -16.28 -2.97 12.86
CA LEU A 113 -16.63 -3.71 14.08
C LEU A 113 -16.24 -2.95 15.36
N ARG A 114 -15.38 -1.94 15.27
CA ARG A 114 -14.98 -1.13 16.41
C ARG A 114 -16.09 -0.14 16.76
N PRO A 115 -16.62 -0.14 18.00
CA PRO A 115 -17.81 0.65 18.35
C PRO A 115 -17.65 2.16 18.19
N ASP A 116 -16.44 2.69 18.50
CA ASP A 116 -16.10 4.10 18.48
C ASP A 116 -15.42 4.56 17.18
N ILE A 117 -15.43 3.73 16.11
CA ILE A 117 -14.72 4.04 14.85
C ILE A 117 -15.15 5.37 14.24
N PHE A 118 -16.42 5.74 14.32
CA PHE A 118 -16.94 6.99 13.77
C PHE A 118 -16.51 8.20 14.60
N GLU A 119 -16.45 8.07 15.93
CA GLU A 119 -15.94 9.11 16.80
C GLU A 119 -14.47 9.39 16.52
N ILE A 120 -13.65 8.33 16.35
CA ILE A 120 -12.24 8.43 15.95
C ILE A 120 -12.11 9.10 14.58
N ALA A 121 -12.95 8.70 13.62
CA ALA A 121 -12.91 9.24 12.26
C ALA A 121 -13.29 10.72 12.23
N HIS A 122 -14.32 11.15 12.93
CA HIS A 122 -14.70 12.55 13.05
C HIS A 122 -13.59 13.39 13.70
N ARG A 123 -12.95 12.88 14.75
CA ARG A 123 -11.80 13.55 15.35
C ARG A 123 -10.65 13.68 14.37
N ALA A 124 -10.32 12.62 13.62
CA ALA A 124 -9.26 12.65 12.60
C ALA A 124 -9.52 13.74 11.55
N LYS A 125 -10.75 13.84 11.03
CA LYS A 125 -11.15 14.89 10.09
C LYS A 125 -11.07 16.28 10.71
N ALA A 126 -11.56 16.45 11.93
CA ALA A 126 -11.51 17.73 12.65
C ALA A 126 -10.06 18.21 12.90
N MET A 127 -9.12 17.28 13.09
CA MET A 127 -7.69 17.56 13.24
C MET A 127 -6.98 17.85 11.91
N GLY A 128 -7.65 17.70 10.78
CA GLY A 128 -7.13 18.01 9.44
C GLY A 128 -6.30 16.90 8.79
N PHE A 129 -6.37 15.66 9.30
CA PHE A 129 -5.78 14.52 8.61
C PHE A 129 -6.53 14.23 7.30
N TYR A 130 -5.81 13.84 6.25
CA TYR A 130 -6.41 13.08 5.18
C TYR A 130 -6.81 11.72 5.76
N THR A 131 -8.12 11.47 5.88
CA THR A 131 -8.65 10.32 6.60
C THR A 131 -9.26 9.34 5.61
N SER A 132 -8.73 8.11 5.59
CA SER A 132 -9.27 7.05 4.75
C SER A 132 -9.67 5.83 5.54
N LEU A 133 -10.67 5.10 5.04
CA LEU A 133 -11.15 3.85 5.61
C LEU A 133 -10.73 2.67 4.74
N SER A 134 -10.18 1.63 5.35
CA SER A 134 -9.83 0.37 4.68
C SER A 134 -10.67 -0.76 5.26
N THR A 135 -11.67 -1.22 4.50
CA THR A 135 -12.68 -2.19 4.96
C THR A 135 -12.84 -3.35 3.97
N ASN A 136 -13.39 -4.46 4.44
CA ASN A 136 -13.83 -5.54 3.56
C ASN A 136 -15.20 -5.25 2.91
N GLY A 137 -15.94 -4.25 3.40
CA GLY A 137 -17.22 -3.78 2.86
C GLY A 137 -18.44 -4.64 3.21
N THR A 138 -18.28 -5.81 3.79
CA THR A 138 -19.39 -6.76 4.00
C THR A 138 -20.41 -6.32 5.05
N LEU A 139 -20.09 -5.30 5.85
CA LEU A 139 -20.93 -4.72 6.89
C LEU A 139 -21.63 -3.42 6.46
N ILE A 140 -21.38 -2.97 5.24
CA ILE A 140 -21.91 -1.70 4.74
C ILE A 140 -23.29 -1.93 4.12
N ASP A 141 -24.32 -1.66 4.88
CA ASP A 141 -25.69 -1.46 4.44
C ASP A 141 -25.99 0.04 4.21
N THR A 142 -27.24 0.38 3.94
CA THR A 142 -27.68 1.78 3.72
C THR A 142 -27.35 2.66 4.93
N THR A 143 -27.68 2.20 6.15
CA THR A 143 -27.44 2.96 7.38
C THR A 143 -25.95 3.18 7.63
N MET A 144 -25.13 2.14 7.44
CA MET A 144 -23.68 2.25 7.59
C MET A 144 -23.08 3.18 6.54
N ALA A 145 -23.58 3.12 5.29
CA ALA A 145 -23.14 4.01 4.22
C ALA A 145 -23.47 5.49 4.51
N ASP A 146 -24.63 5.77 5.14
CA ASP A 146 -24.99 7.13 5.59
C ASP A 146 -24.02 7.63 6.65
N ARG A 147 -23.70 6.81 7.67
CA ARG A 147 -22.71 7.15 8.70
C ARG A 147 -21.31 7.39 8.13
N ILE A 148 -20.91 6.60 7.13
CA ILE A 148 -19.63 6.81 6.44
C ILE A 148 -19.63 8.14 5.68
N ALA A 149 -20.77 8.50 5.06
CA ALA A 149 -20.91 9.78 4.35
C ALA A 149 -20.87 10.99 5.31
N GLU A 150 -21.45 10.88 6.52
CA GLU A 150 -21.41 11.93 7.54
C GLU A 150 -19.98 12.26 8.00
N VAL A 151 -19.06 11.30 7.99
CA VAL A 151 -17.63 11.55 8.32
C VAL A 151 -16.92 12.36 7.24
N ASP A 152 -17.39 12.30 5.98
CA ASP A 152 -16.71 12.87 4.80
C ASP A 152 -15.29 12.31 4.63
N PHE A 153 -15.16 10.98 4.61
CA PHE A 153 -13.86 10.34 4.34
C PHE A 153 -13.31 10.79 2.99
N ASP A 154 -12.02 11.09 2.96
CA ASP A 154 -11.32 11.46 1.72
C ASP A 154 -11.20 10.27 0.74
N TYR A 155 -11.27 9.04 1.26
CA TYR A 155 -11.20 7.81 0.47
C TYR A 155 -11.70 6.61 1.28
N VAL A 156 -12.48 5.73 0.64
CA VAL A 156 -12.87 4.43 1.19
C VAL A 156 -12.41 3.31 0.26
N GLY A 157 -11.47 2.49 0.74
CA GLY A 157 -10.95 1.34 0.00
C GLY A 157 -11.68 0.06 0.40
N ILE A 158 -12.33 -0.59 -0.55
CA ILE A 158 -13.02 -1.86 -0.36
C ILE A 158 -12.21 -2.99 -1.00
N SER A 159 -12.05 -4.06 -0.24
CA SER A 159 -11.29 -5.22 -0.69
C SER A 159 -12.10 -6.10 -1.63
N LEU A 160 -11.55 -6.37 -2.83
CA LEU A 160 -12.12 -7.27 -3.84
C LEU A 160 -11.00 -8.12 -4.46
N ASP A 161 -10.90 -9.40 -4.05
CA ASP A 161 -9.80 -10.29 -4.45
C ASP A 161 -10.20 -11.32 -5.51
N GLY A 162 -11.11 -11.01 -6.37
CA GLY A 162 -11.61 -11.83 -7.48
C GLY A 162 -13.09 -11.58 -7.73
N LEU A 163 -13.65 -12.30 -8.69
CA LEU A 163 -15.08 -12.35 -8.91
C LEU A 163 -15.73 -13.30 -7.89
N ARG A 164 -17.08 -13.33 -7.84
CA ARG A 164 -17.92 -14.02 -6.84
C ARG A 164 -17.27 -15.22 -6.15
N GLU A 165 -17.10 -16.31 -6.87
CA GLU A 165 -16.64 -17.59 -6.31
C GLU A 165 -15.19 -17.51 -5.83
N THR A 166 -14.32 -16.88 -6.61
CA THR A 166 -12.92 -16.68 -6.26
C THR A 166 -12.79 -15.81 -5.01
N HIS A 167 -13.51 -14.69 -4.98
CA HIS A 167 -13.51 -13.78 -3.85
C HIS A 167 -14.02 -14.45 -2.56
N ASP A 168 -15.17 -15.12 -2.63
CA ASP A 168 -15.77 -15.79 -1.49
C ASP A 168 -14.86 -16.89 -0.93
N LYS A 169 -14.25 -17.70 -1.79
CA LYS A 169 -13.25 -18.70 -1.39
C LYS A 169 -11.99 -18.08 -0.80
N PHE A 170 -11.55 -16.94 -1.33
CA PHE A 170 -10.35 -16.23 -0.88
C PHE A 170 -10.58 -15.58 0.49
N ARG A 171 -11.75 -14.96 0.67
CA ARG A 171 -12.18 -14.28 1.90
C ARG A 171 -12.81 -15.22 2.92
N ARG A 172 -13.11 -16.48 2.52
CA ARG A 172 -13.74 -17.51 3.36
C ARG A 172 -15.11 -17.13 3.92
N LEU A 173 -15.89 -16.41 3.13
CA LEU A 173 -17.28 -16.06 3.44
C LEU A 173 -18.11 -16.10 2.16
N GLN A 174 -19.13 -16.98 2.14
CA GLN A 174 -20.09 -17.05 1.04
C GLN A 174 -20.91 -15.75 0.93
N GLY A 175 -21.01 -15.19 -0.27
CA GLY A 175 -21.71 -13.93 -0.54
C GLY A 175 -20.92 -12.67 -0.15
N ALA A 176 -19.63 -12.80 0.19
CA ALA A 176 -18.78 -11.64 0.49
C ALA A 176 -18.63 -10.72 -0.72
N PHE A 177 -18.48 -11.27 -1.93
CA PHE A 177 -18.38 -10.50 -3.16
C PHE A 177 -19.58 -9.58 -3.36
N ASP A 178 -20.79 -10.14 -3.29
CA ASP A 178 -22.02 -9.38 -3.53
C ASP A 178 -22.22 -8.27 -2.50
N ARG A 179 -21.87 -8.52 -1.23
CA ARG A 179 -21.93 -7.51 -0.16
C ARG A 179 -20.91 -6.40 -0.39
N SER A 180 -19.66 -6.74 -0.72
CA SER A 180 -18.60 -5.76 -0.98
C SER A 180 -18.89 -4.92 -2.22
N LEU A 181 -19.49 -5.51 -3.27
CA LEU A 181 -19.92 -4.81 -4.47
C LEU A 181 -21.12 -3.88 -4.17
N ALA A 182 -22.09 -4.35 -3.39
CA ALA A 182 -23.21 -3.52 -2.95
C ALA A 182 -22.71 -2.31 -2.13
N ALA A 183 -21.73 -2.51 -1.26
CA ALA A 183 -21.09 -1.45 -0.50
C ALA A 183 -20.47 -0.38 -1.41
N LEU A 184 -19.72 -0.78 -2.45
CA LEU A 184 -19.16 0.15 -3.44
C LEU A 184 -20.26 1.00 -4.09
N ARG A 185 -21.37 0.38 -4.51
CA ARG A 185 -22.51 1.07 -5.12
C ARG A 185 -23.17 2.07 -4.16
N LEU A 186 -23.37 1.66 -2.90
CA LEU A 186 -23.96 2.53 -1.86
C LEU A 186 -23.11 3.76 -1.58
N LEU A 187 -21.78 3.59 -1.52
CA LEU A 187 -20.83 4.67 -1.28
C LEU A 187 -20.70 5.60 -2.50
N ASN A 188 -20.63 5.03 -3.72
CA ASN A 188 -20.60 5.81 -4.96
C ASN A 188 -21.86 6.66 -5.12
N ALA A 189 -23.04 6.11 -4.78
CA ALA A 189 -24.31 6.86 -4.82
C ALA A 189 -24.33 8.07 -3.87
N ARG A 190 -23.46 8.08 -2.85
CA ARG A 190 -23.28 9.19 -1.90
C ARG A 190 -22.12 10.13 -2.27
N GLY A 191 -21.51 9.94 -3.43
CA GLY A 191 -20.39 10.76 -3.90
C GLY A 191 -19.06 10.52 -3.16
N ILE A 192 -18.94 9.44 -2.40
CA ILE A 192 -17.71 9.10 -1.67
C ILE A 192 -16.68 8.56 -2.67
N LYS A 193 -15.47 9.06 -2.63
CA LYS A 193 -14.36 8.52 -3.43
C LYS A 193 -14.04 7.11 -2.97
N THR A 194 -14.29 6.13 -3.84
CA THR A 194 -14.08 4.71 -3.54
C THR A 194 -12.93 4.11 -4.33
N GLY A 195 -12.43 2.97 -3.85
CA GLY A 195 -11.47 2.17 -4.57
C GLY A 195 -11.59 0.68 -4.32
N MET A 196 -11.26 -0.09 -5.33
CA MET A 196 -11.07 -1.54 -5.23
C MET A 196 -9.64 -1.85 -4.79
N ARG A 197 -9.49 -2.75 -3.81
CA ARG A 197 -8.20 -3.23 -3.32
C ARG A 197 -8.08 -4.72 -3.61
N PHE A 198 -7.14 -5.07 -4.46
CA PHE A 198 -6.90 -6.44 -4.92
C PHE A 198 -5.49 -6.88 -4.54
N THR A 199 -5.35 -8.07 -3.96
CA THR A 199 -4.05 -8.70 -3.73
C THR A 199 -3.91 -9.92 -4.61
N MET A 200 -3.00 -9.84 -5.59
CA MET A 200 -2.79 -10.90 -6.56
C MET A 200 -2.04 -12.09 -5.96
N THR A 201 -2.52 -13.27 -6.26
CA THR A 201 -1.91 -14.57 -6.01
C THR A 201 -2.17 -15.50 -7.19
N ALA A 202 -1.52 -16.66 -7.24
CA ALA A 202 -1.83 -17.69 -8.25
C ALA A 202 -3.28 -18.22 -8.18
N LEU A 203 -4.00 -17.94 -7.07
CA LEU A 203 -5.37 -18.40 -6.88
C LEU A 203 -6.43 -17.50 -7.50
N ASN A 204 -6.09 -16.24 -7.79
CA ASN A 204 -7.03 -15.21 -8.24
C ASN A 204 -6.53 -14.33 -9.39
N ALA A 205 -5.32 -14.57 -9.89
CA ALA A 205 -4.74 -13.81 -11.00
C ALA A 205 -5.61 -13.85 -12.27
N HIS A 206 -6.32 -14.95 -12.50
CA HIS A 206 -7.19 -15.14 -13.68
C HIS A 206 -8.39 -14.18 -13.70
N ASP A 207 -8.83 -13.66 -12.54
CA ASP A 207 -9.95 -12.72 -12.44
C ASP A 207 -9.52 -11.24 -12.62
N PHE A 208 -8.21 -10.98 -12.62
CA PHE A 208 -7.71 -9.60 -12.65
C PHE A 208 -8.21 -8.78 -13.86
N PRO A 209 -8.22 -9.30 -15.10
CA PRO A 209 -8.75 -8.55 -16.24
C PRO A 209 -10.20 -8.14 -16.03
N ALA A 210 -11.03 -9.06 -15.54
CA ALA A 210 -12.46 -8.82 -15.31
C ALA A 210 -12.71 -7.84 -14.14
N LEU A 211 -11.82 -7.81 -13.13
CA LEU A 211 -11.88 -6.81 -12.06
C LEU A 211 -11.59 -5.39 -12.57
N LEU A 212 -10.69 -5.22 -13.54
CA LEU A 212 -10.45 -3.93 -14.18
C LEU A 212 -11.67 -3.46 -14.99
N ASP A 213 -12.36 -4.40 -15.66
CA ASP A 213 -13.61 -4.09 -16.37
C ASP A 213 -14.74 -3.75 -15.39
N LEU A 214 -14.80 -4.48 -14.26
CA LEU A 214 -15.77 -4.21 -13.18
C LEU A 214 -15.54 -2.83 -12.56
N MET A 215 -14.28 -2.42 -12.31
CA MET A 215 -13.94 -1.08 -11.83
C MET A 215 -14.61 0.00 -12.68
N ARG A 216 -14.48 -0.12 -14.00
CA ARG A 216 -15.06 0.87 -14.96
C ARG A 216 -16.58 0.81 -14.99
N THR A 217 -17.14 -0.40 -15.02
CA THR A 217 -18.60 -0.62 -15.03
C THR A 217 -19.28 -0.04 -13.78
N GLU A 218 -18.66 -0.22 -12.62
CA GLU A 218 -19.16 0.26 -11.33
C GLU A 218 -18.71 1.72 -11.02
N ARG A 219 -18.02 2.38 -11.94
CA ARG A 219 -17.50 3.76 -11.80
C ARG A 219 -16.68 3.97 -10.53
N VAL A 220 -15.84 2.98 -10.20
CA VAL A 220 -14.91 3.08 -9.08
C VAL A 220 -13.70 3.89 -9.52
N GLN A 221 -13.33 4.92 -8.76
CA GLN A 221 -12.29 5.87 -9.19
C GLN A 221 -10.87 5.34 -9.02
N LYS A 222 -10.65 4.33 -8.15
CA LYS A 222 -9.29 3.88 -7.84
C LYS A 222 -9.17 2.36 -7.79
N PHE A 223 -8.12 1.85 -8.41
CA PHE A 223 -7.69 0.46 -8.29
C PHE A 223 -6.34 0.40 -7.57
N TYR A 224 -6.31 -0.28 -6.42
CA TYR A 224 -5.09 -0.58 -5.71
C TYR A 224 -4.72 -2.05 -5.94
N PHE A 225 -3.70 -2.27 -6.77
CA PHE A 225 -3.11 -3.57 -7.01
C PHE A 225 -2.03 -3.83 -5.96
N SER A 226 -2.11 -4.93 -5.25
CA SER A 226 -1.11 -5.36 -4.27
C SER A 226 -0.50 -6.69 -4.69
N HIS A 227 0.81 -6.77 -4.69
CA HIS A 227 1.49 -8.06 -4.73
C HIS A 227 1.38 -8.73 -3.35
N LEU A 228 1.39 -10.08 -3.33
CA LEU A 228 1.38 -10.81 -2.07
C LEU A 228 2.63 -10.47 -1.27
N ASN A 229 2.44 -10.16 0.01
CA ASN A 229 3.55 -10.02 0.93
C ASN A 229 3.58 -11.20 1.93
N TYR A 230 4.78 -11.53 2.41
CA TYR A 230 4.97 -12.69 3.29
C TYR A 230 4.81 -12.29 4.74
N ALA A 231 3.56 -11.92 5.12
CA ALA A 231 3.16 -11.54 6.46
C ALA A 231 1.92 -12.31 6.89
N GLY A 232 1.83 -12.71 8.14
CA GLY A 232 0.71 -13.45 8.70
C GLY A 232 0.31 -14.69 7.87
N ARG A 233 -0.98 -14.85 7.55
CA ARG A 233 -1.47 -15.94 6.69
C ARG A 233 -0.93 -15.85 5.26
N GLY A 234 -0.58 -14.65 4.77
CA GLY A 234 0.11 -14.49 3.49
C GLY A 234 1.44 -15.22 3.45
N ASN A 235 2.21 -15.20 4.54
CA ASN A 235 3.46 -15.97 4.66
C ASN A 235 3.20 -17.48 4.68
N THR A 236 2.17 -17.94 5.39
CA THR A 236 1.77 -19.35 5.39
C THR A 236 1.42 -19.84 3.98
N HIS A 237 0.81 -18.98 3.17
CA HIS A 237 0.39 -19.27 1.79
C HIS A 237 1.37 -18.75 0.73
N ARG A 238 2.60 -18.37 1.07
CA ARG A 238 3.59 -17.81 0.13
C ARG A 238 3.89 -18.71 -1.08
N GLY A 239 3.71 -20.03 -0.95
CA GLY A 239 3.80 -20.97 -2.09
C GLY A 239 2.69 -20.80 -3.14
N LYS A 240 1.72 -19.89 -2.89
CA LYS A 240 0.67 -19.47 -3.83
C LYS A 240 0.88 -18.04 -4.32
N ASP A 241 2.06 -17.47 -4.10
CA ASP A 241 2.41 -16.20 -4.74
C ASP A 241 2.35 -16.32 -6.26
N ALA A 242 2.03 -15.24 -6.94
CA ALA A 242 2.02 -15.21 -8.39
C ALA A 242 3.44 -15.43 -8.91
N GLN A 243 3.57 -16.30 -9.92
CA GLN A 243 4.86 -16.49 -10.56
C GLN A 243 5.22 -15.27 -11.42
N HIS A 244 6.50 -15.07 -11.65
CA HIS A 244 7.04 -13.89 -12.33
C HIS A 244 6.37 -13.61 -13.69
N LEU A 245 6.04 -14.64 -14.48
CA LEU A 245 5.35 -14.47 -15.75
C LEU A 245 3.94 -13.88 -15.55
N ALA A 246 3.14 -14.46 -14.66
CA ALA A 246 1.80 -13.94 -14.36
C ALA A 246 1.84 -12.52 -13.79
N THR A 247 2.86 -12.19 -13.00
CA THR A 247 3.08 -10.83 -12.49
C THR A 247 3.35 -9.85 -13.62
N ARG A 248 4.19 -10.22 -14.61
CA ARG A 248 4.48 -9.38 -15.77
C ARG A 248 3.25 -9.15 -16.63
N GLU A 249 2.49 -10.20 -16.91
CA GLU A 249 1.24 -10.11 -17.67
C GLU A 249 0.23 -9.19 -16.97
N ALA A 250 0.11 -9.29 -15.65
CA ALA A 250 -0.75 -8.41 -14.88
C ALA A 250 -0.28 -6.96 -14.91
N MET A 251 1.03 -6.71 -14.79
CA MET A 251 1.58 -5.35 -14.85
C MET A 251 1.46 -4.75 -16.24
N ASP A 252 1.73 -5.51 -17.31
CA ASP A 252 1.52 -5.06 -18.69
C ASP A 252 0.05 -4.63 -18.89
N LEU A 253 -0.90 -5.46 -18.47
CA LEU A 253 -2.32 -5.14 -18.56
C LEU A 253 -2.69 -3.89 -17.75
N LEU A 254 -2.19 -3.77 -16.53
CA LEU A 254 -2.46 -2.61 -15.67
C LEU A 254 -1.90 -1.33 -16.26
N PHE A 255 -0.68 -1.37 -16.80
CA PHE A 255 -0.05 -0.23 -17.43
C PHE A 255 -0.75 0.15 -18.75
N ASP A 256 -1.14 -0.82 -19.56
CA ASP A 256 -1.93 -0.59 -20.79
C ASP A 256 -3.27 0.10 -20.46
N ARG A 257 -3.97 -0.34 -19.39
CA ARG A 257 -5.23 0.28 -18.93
C ARG A 257 -5.01 1.69 -18.38
N ALA A 258 -3.98 1.89 -17.58
CA ALA A 258 -3.64 3.20 -17.02
C ALA A 258 -3.21 4.20 -18.12
N TRP A 259 -2.51 3.72 -19.15
CA TRP A 259 -2.14 4.52 -20.30
C TRP A 259 -3.36 4.94 -21.11
N ALA A 260 -4.24 4.00 -21.45
CA ALA A 260 -5.48 4.29 -22.15
C ALA A 260 -6.33 5.31 -21.38
N ALA A 261 -6.52 5.11 -20.08
CA ALA A 261 -7.25 6.05 -19.22
C ALA A 261 -6.62 7.46 -19.21
N ALA A 262 -5.29 7.55 -19.19
CA ALA A 262 -4.59 8.83 -19.24
C ALA A 262 -4.76 9.55 -20.59
N CYS A 263 -4.70 8.81 -21.70
CA CYS A 263 -4.92 9.37 -23.06
C CYS A 263 -6.36 9.82 -23.26
N ASP A 264 -7.34 9.08 -22.73
CA ASP A 264 -8.77 9.38 -22.84
C ASP A 264 -9.22 10.45 -21.82
N GLY A 265 -8.33 10.92 -20.93
CA GLY A 265 -8.64 11.91 -19.89
C GLY A 265 -9.60 11.39 -18.81
N LEU A 266 -9.66 10.08 -18.60
CA LEU A 266 -10.53 9.47 -17.59
C LEU A 266 -9.98 9.70 -16.17
N ASP A 267 -10.88 9.90 -15.20
CA ASP A 267 -10.53 10.04 -13.80
C ASP A 267 -10.43 8.66 -13.11
N GLU A 268 -9.56 7.81 -13.67
CA GLU A 268 -9.22 6.50 -13.13
C GLU A 268 -7.82 6.54 -12.52
N GLU A 269 -7.69 6.11 -11.28
CA GLU A 269 -6.41 6.01 -10.58
C GLU A 269 -5.96 4.55 -10.46
N PHE A 270 -4.77 4.23 -10.96
CA PHE A 270 -4.12 2.92 -10.78
C PHE A 270 -2.88 3.09 -9.90
N VAL A 271 -2.83 2.29 -8.84
CA VAL A 271 -1.74 2.32 -7.86
C VAL A 271 -1.30 0.90 -7.57
N THR A 272 0.01 0.66 -7.50
CA THR A 272 0.53 -0.63 -7.06
C THR A 272 1.26 -0.53 -5.72
N GLY A 273 1.40 -1.65 -5.04
CA GLY A 273 2.09 -1.74 -3.77
C GLY A 273 2.64 -3.12 -3.48
N ASN A 274 3.53 -3.17 -2.49
CA ASN A 274 4.20 -4.37 -2.04
C ASN A 274 5.17 -5.02 -3.04
N ASN A 275 5.47 -4.35 -4.18
CA ASN A 275 6.57 -4.71 -5.04
C ASN A 275 7.09 -3.47 -5.79
N ASP A 276 8.22 -2.96 -5.38
CA ASP A 276 8.77 -1.73 -5.93
C ASP A 276 9.56 -1.96 -7.25
N ALA A 277 9.67 -3.23 -7.70
CA ALA A 277 10.14 -3.58 -9.04
C ALA A 277 9.20 -3.08 -10.15
N ASP A 278 7.97 -2.68 -9.80
CA ASP A 278 7.01 -2.08 -10.73
C ASP A 278 7.56 -0.78 -11.35
N GLY A 279 8.41 -0.04 -10.62
CA GLY A 279 9.07 1.17 -11.14
C GLY A 279 10.01 0.87 -12.31
N PRO A 280 11.07 0.06 -12.14
CA PRO A 280 11.91 -0.38 -13.24
C PRO A 280 11.13 -1.06 -14.37
N TYR A 281 10.13 -1.89 -14.03
CA TYR A 281 9.31 -2.56 -15.04
C TYR A 281 8.49 -1.58 -15.89
N LEU A 282 8.08 -0.43 -15.33
CA LEU A 282 7.44 0.64 -16.12
C LEU A 282 8.37 1.16 -17.24
N LEU A 283 9.67 1.30 -16.99
CA LEU A 283 10.63 1.70 -18.03
C LEU A 283 10.74 0.64 -19.15
N GLN A 284 10.74 -0.63 -18.77
CA GLN A 284 10.76 -1.74 -19.73
C GLN A 284 9.46 -1.80 -20.54
N TRP A 285 8.30 -1.62 -19.89
CA TRP A 285 7.00 -1.52 -20.55
C TRP A 285 6.98 -0.35 -21.53
N LEU A 286 7.45 0.83 -21.13
CA LEU A 286 7.52 2.01 -21.96
C LEU A 286 8.38 1.77 -23.21
N ALA A 287 9.55 1.14 -23.04
CA ALA A 287 10.45 0.82 -24.16
C ALA A 287 9.82 -0.17 -25.15
N ARG A 288 9.06 -1.16 -24.66
CA ARG A 288 8.41 -2.17 -25.51
C ARG A 288 7.14 -1.63 -26.20
N ARG A 289 6.30 -0.90 -25.48
CA ARG A 289 4.98 -0.47 -25.98
C ARG A 289 5.03 0.87 -26.70
N HIS A 290 5.91 1.77 -26.29
CA HIS A 290 6.00 3.15 -26.76
C HIS A 290 7.46 3.58 -26.98
N PRO A 291 8.21 2.94 -27.92
CA PRO A 291 9.64 3.16 -28.09
C PRO A 291 10.02 4.62 -28.40
N GLU A 292 9.16 5.34 -29.13
CA GLU A 292 9.39 6.77 -29.42
C GLU A 292 9.29 7.64 -28.16
N LEU A 293 8.33 7.36 -27.27
CA LEU A 293 8.21 8.05 -25.98
C LEU A 293 9.36 7.66 -25.05
N ALA A 294 9.78 6.40 -25.07
CA ALA A 294 10.93 5.94 -24.30
C ALA A 294 12.23 6.65 -24.75
N GLN A 295 12.43 6.81 -26.05
CA GLN A 295 13.60 7.54 -26.59
C GLN A 295 13.59 9.02 -26.19
N ARG A 296 12.42 9.66 -26.19
CA ARG A 296 12.29 11.10 -25.91
C ARG A 296 12.30 11.42 -24.42
N PHE A 297 11.60 10.63 -23.61
CA PHE A 297 11.28 10.94 -22.22
C PHE A 297 11.69 9.87 -21.21
N GLY A 298 12.33 8.78 -21.66
CA GLY A 298 12.74 7.69 -20.78
C GLY A 298 13.69 8.14 -19.66
N ALA A 299 14.59 9.07 -19.96
CA ALA A 299 15.50 9.65 -18.96
C ALA A 299 14.74 10.46 -17.89
N ASP A 300 13.72 11.23 -18.28
CA ASP A 300 12.90 12.02 -17.37
C ASP A 300 12.05 11.11 -16.48
N VAL A 301 11.43 10.07 -17.05
CA VAL A 301 10.69 9.05 -16.30
C VAL A 301 11.59 8.35 -15.29
N ARG A 302 12.81 7.95 -15.71
CA ARG A 302 13.81 7.36 -14.79
C ARG A 302 14.16 8.30 -13.65
N ALA A 303 14.44 9.57 -13.95
CA ALA A 303 14.73 10.56 -12.91
C ALA A 303 13.59 10.71 -11.90
N ARG A 304 12.34 10.66 -12.36
CA ARG A 304 11.15 10.67 -11.51
C ARG A 304 11.05 9.42 -10.62
N LEU A 305 11.36 8.26 -11.18
CA LEU A 305 11.36 7.00 -10.44
C LEU A 305 12.46 6.97 -9.38
N VAL A 306 13.65 7.48 -9.69
CA VAL A 306 14.74 7.65 -8.71
C VAL A 306 14.30 8.60 -7.57
N ALA A 307 13.62 9.70 -7.92
CA ALA A 307 13.09 10.63 -6.93
C ALA A 307 11.94 10.04 -6.07
N TRP A 308 11.18 9.09 -6.60
CA TRP A 308 10.21 8.32 -5.84
C TRP A 308 10.88 7.43 -4.79
N GLY A 309 12.04 6.81 -5.11
CA GLY A 309 12.91 6.12 -4.17
C GLY A 309 12.41 4.76 -3.68
N GLY A 310 11.42 4.17 -4.33
CA GLY A 310 10.96 2.80 -4.10
C GLY A 310 10.32 2.56 -2.73
N ASN A 311 10.79 1.54 -2.05
CA ASN A 311 10.20 1.05 -0.81
C ASN A 311 10.22 2.09 0.33
N SER A 312 9.04 2.33 0.88
CA SER A 312 8.79 3.38 1.89
C SER A 312 8.64 2.85 3.32
N SER A 313 8.79 1.53 3.56
CA SER A 313 8.77 0.93 4.89
C SER A 313 9.76 1.63 5.83
N GLY A 314 9.32 2.02 7.01
CA GLY A 314 10.16 2.69 8.00
C GLY A 314 10.58 4.12 7.63
N VAL A 315 10.12 4.67 6.50
CA VAL A 315 10.50 6.00 6.00
C VAL A 315 9.29 6.90 5.80
N GLN A 316 8.36 6.53 4.91
CA GLN A 316 7.16 7.31 4.58
C GLN A 316 5.86 6.56 4.88
N VAL A 317 5.94 5.31 5.34
CA VAL A 317 4.81 4.51 5.78
C VAL A 317 5.13 3.91 7.12
N ALA A 318 4.19 3.99 8.04
CA ALA A 318 4.22 3.40 9.37
C ALA A 318 2.95 2.58 9.61
N ASN A 319 2.99 1.69 10.58
CA ASN A 319 1.81 1.02 11.10
C ASN A 319 1.76 1.16 12.62
N ILE A 320 0.56 1.33 13.16
CA ILE A 320 0.25 1.15 14.57
C ILE A 320 -0.77 0.01 14.65
N ASP A 321 -0.53 -0.99 15.47
CA ASP A 321 -1.44 -2.09 15.66
C ASP A 321 -2.52 -1.80 16.71
N ASN A 322 -3.41 -2.74 16.95
CA ASN A 322 -4.53 -2.61 17.89
C ASN A 322 -4.10 -2.50 19.35
N LEU A 323 -2.90 -2.95 19.69
CA LEU A 323 -2.32 -2.87 21.04
C LEU A 323 -1.49 -1.59 21.24
N GLY A 324 -1.22 -0.86 20.17
CA GLY A 324 -0.41 0.35 20.18
C GLY A 324 1.07 0.14 19.85
N HIS A 325 1.47 -1.05 19.40
CA HIS A 325 2.82 -1.27 18.92
C HIS A 325 3.03 -0.60 17.56
N VAL A 326 4.20 0.00 17.38
CA VAL A 326 4.61 0.67 16.15
C VAL A 326 5.47 -0.26 15.32
N HIS A 327 5.18 -0.35 14.02
CA HIS A 327 5.89 -1.19 13.06
C HIS A 327 6.35 -0.38 11.86
N PRO A 328 7.42 -0.80 11.13
CA PRO A 328 7.88 -0.13 9.92
C PRO A 328 6.83 0.02 8.81
N ASP A 329 5.91 -0.93 8.71
CA ASP A 329 4.65 -0.92 7.95
C ASP A 329 3.75 -2.09 8.36
N THR A 330 2.59 -2.25 7.71
CA THR A 330 1.60 -3.30 8.01
C THR A 330 2.10 -4.73 7.83
N MET A 331 3.22 -4.97 7.18
CA MET A 331 3.76 -6.30 6.92
C MET A 331 4.77 -6.74 7.98
N TRP A 332 5.17 -5.81 8.87
CA TRP A 332 6.18 -6.02 9.91
C TRP A 332 5.60 -6.26 11.31
N TRP A 333 4.39 -6.77 11.43
CA TRP A 333 3.75 -7.03 12.74
C TRP A 333 4.57 -7.92 13.69
N HIS A 334 5.50 -8.70 13.16
CA HIS A 334 6.45 -9.52 13.93
C HIS A 334 7.69 -8.74 14.39
N HIS A 335 7.77 -7.44 14.12
CA HIS A 335 8.89 -6.58 14.51
C HIS A 335 8.36 -5.33 15.18
N ASP A 336 8.53 -5.23 16.49
CA ASP A 336 8.05 -4.15 17.33
C ASP A 336 9.14 -3.08 17.52
N LEU A 337 8.81 -1.82 17.24
CA LEU A 337 9.68 -0.66 17.45
C LEU A 337 9.44 0.02 18.80
N GLY A 338 8.37 -0.36 19.50
CA GLY A 338 7.93 0.18 20.78
C GLY A 338 6.43 0.48 20.79
N CYS A 339 5.89 0.71 22.00
CA CYS A 339 4.46 0.91 22.23
C CYS A 339 4.15 2.39 22.48
N VAL A 340 3.04 2.89 21.89
CA VAL A 340 2.58 4.28 22.09
C VAL A 340 2.07 4.55 23.52
N ARG A 341 1.84 3.49 24.33
CA ARG A 341 1.56 3.63 25.76
C ARG A 341 2.77 4.02 26.58
N ASP A 342 3.96 3.62 26.13
CA ASP A 342 5.21 3.83 26.86
C ASP A 342 5.91 5.13 26.48
N ARG A 343 5.85 5.49 25.17
CA ARG A 343 6.46 6.69 24.64
C ARG A 343 5.74 7.17 23.37
N PRO A 344 5.77 8.49 23.04
CA PRO A 344 5.10 9.03 21.86
C PRO A 344 5.53 8.35 20.57
N PHE A 345 4.58 8.19 19.62
CA PHE A 345 4.87 7.68 18.26
C PHE A 345 6.02 8.44 17.58
N SER A 346 6.01 9.77 17.70
CA SER A 346 7.05 10.65 17.14
C SER A 346 8.45 10.28 17.61
N THR A 347 8.60 9.94 18.89
CA THR A 347 9.86 9.48 19.49
C THR A 347 10.24 8.08 18.98
N ILE A 348 9.29 7.13 18.96
CA ILE A 348 9.51 5.76 18.45
C ILE A 348 9.94 5.82 16.99
N TRP A 349 9.23 6.60 16.17
CA TRP A 349 9.50 6.67 14.74
C TRP A 349 10.85 7.28 14.37
N GLN A 350 11.33 8.23 15.16
CA GLN A 350 12.63 8.88 14.95
C GLN A 350 13.81 8.06 15.48
N ASP A 351 13.55 7.12 16.40
CA ASP A 351 14.55 6.25 16.99
C ASP A 351 15.16 5.30 15.93
N THR A 352 16.46 5.34 15.77
CA THR A 352 17.24 4.47 14.87
C THR A 352 18.17 3.53 15.62
N SER A 353 17.96 3.35 16.91
CA SER A 353 18.70 2.35 17.70
C SER A 353 18.37 0.92 17.29
N ASP A 354 17.16 0.70 16.78
CA ASP A 354 16.77 -0.59 16.17
C ASP A 354 17.49 -0.79 14.83
N PRO A 355 18.24 -1.91 14.64
CA PRO A 355 19.03 -2.15 13.43
C PRO A 355 18.21 -2.25 12.15
N LEU A 356 16.98 -2.80 12.22
CA LEU A 356 16.09 -2.85 11.06
C LEU A 356 15.66 -1.45 10.66
N MET A 357 15.24 -0.64 11.63
CA MET A 357 14.81 0.75 11.36
C MET A 357 15.95 1.61 10.83
N ALA A 358 17.14 1.48 11.40
CA ALA A 358 18.36 2.13 10.89
C ALA A 358 18.63 1.78 9.43
N GLY A 359 18.59 0.48 9.10
CA GLY A 359 18.83 0.00 7.74
C GLY A 359 17.72 0.39 6.77
N LEU A 360 16.44 0.41 7.18
CA LEU A 360 15.32 0.87 6.34
C LEU A 360 15.45 2.36 5.99
N LYS A 361 15.96 3.17 6.90
CA LYS A 361 16.21 4.62 6.70
C LYS A 361 17.50 4.94 5.96
N ALA A 362 18.45 4.03 5.93
CA ALA A 362 19.72 4.23 5.21
C ALA A 362 19.49 4.47 3.71
N ARG A 363 20.31 5.36 3.13
CA ARG A 363 20.31 5.63 1.68
C ARG A 363 21.75 5.77 1.18
N PRO A 364 22.20 4.92 0.24
CA PRO A 364 21.50 3.71 -0.24
C PRO A 364 21.37 2.65 0.86
N ARG A 365 20.40 1.75 0.75
CA ARG A 365 20.31 0.55 1.59
C ARG A 365 21.41 -0.44 1.21
N ASN A 366 21.95 -1.14 2.18
CA ASN A 366 22.92 -2.21 1.93
C ASN A 366 22.18 -3.54 1.74
N VAL A 367 21.85 -3.87 0.50
CA VAL A 367 21.12 -5.09 0.12
C VAL A 367 22.02 -5.98 -0.70
N GLY A 368 22.12 -7.25 -0.30
CA GLY A 368 22.96 -8.26 -0.95
C GLY A 368 22.33 -8.92 -2.17
N GLY A 369 22.98 -10.02 -2.61
CA GLY A 369 22.52 -10.81 -3.75
C GLY A 369 22.50 -10.01 -5.05
N ARG A 370 21.57 -10.32 -5.95
CA ARG A 370 21.40 -9.62 -7.23
C ARG A 370 21.12 -8.12 -7.08
N CYS A 371 20.58 -7.68 -5.93
CA CYS A 371 20.31 -6.27 -5.68
C CYS A 371 21.60 -5.43 -5.58
N ALA A 372 22.72 -6.01 -5.13
CA ALA A 372 24.00 -5.32 -4.95
C ALA A 372 24.62 -4.82 -6.27
N THR A 373 24.28 -5.47 -7.40
CA THR A 373 24.79 -5.14 -8.74
C THR A 373 23.69 -4.66 -9.69
N CYS A 374 22.45 -4.53 -9.20
CA CYS A 374 21.30 -4.15 -10.02
C CYS A 374 21.42 -2.70 -10.49
N GLN A 375 21.33 -2.46 -11.80
CA GLN A 375 21.36 -1.12 -12.40
C GLN A 375 20.15 -0.24 -12.06
N ASP A 376 19.07 -0.84 -11.56
CA ASP A 376 17.83 -0.15 -11.19
C ASP A 376 17.62 -0.09 -9.66
N PHE A 377 18.68 -0.37 -8.90
CA PHE A 377 18.63 -0.34 -7.44
C PHE A 377 18.24 1.04 -6.87
N ASP A 378 18.67 2.10 -7.54
CA ASP A 378 18.35 3.49 -7.21
C ASP A 378 16.86 3.82 -7.34
N ILE A 379 16.10 3.07 -8.15
CA ILE A 379 14.66 3.21 -8.31
C ILE A 379 13.92 2.45 -7.21
N CYS A 380 14.16 1.13 -7.05
CA CYS A 380 13.36 0.30 -6.15
C CYS A 380 13.88 0.24 -4.71
N GLY A 381 15.14 0.61 -4.46
CA GLY A 381 15.78 0.59 -3.14
C GLY A 381 15.82 -0.82 -2.51
N GLY A 382 15.91 -1.86 -3.37
CA GLY A 382 15.93 -3.26 -2.94
C GLY A 382 14.56 -3.87 -2.68
N ASN A 383 13.47 -3.18 -3.05
CA ASN A 383 12.09 -3.69 -2.91
C ASN A 383 11.66 -3.91 -1.44
N THR A 384 10.60 -4.70 -1.17
CA THR A 384 10.13 -4.94 0.19
C THR A 384 11.01 -5.94 0.95
N ARG A 385 11.49 -5.54 2.13
CA ARG A 385 12.46 -6.31 2.90
C ARG A 385 11.85 -7.46 3.71
N VAL A 386 10.54 -7.40 3.96
CA VAL A 386 9.86 -8.43 4.75
C VAL A 386 9.85 -9.81 4.05
N ARG A 387 9.75 -9.85 2.72
CA ARG A 387 9.82 -11.14 2.00
C ARG A 387 11.19 -11.80 2.15
N ALA A 388 12.27 -11.02 2.06
CA ALA A 388 13.62 -11.50 2.29
C ALA A 388 13.79 -12.01 3.74
N GLN A 389 13.35 -11.23 4.72
CA GLN A 389 13.35 -11.63 6.12
C GLN A 389 12.61 -12.96 6.36
N GLN A 390 11.41 -13.09 5.83
CA GLN A 390 10.57 -14.28 6.04
C GLN A 390 11.07 -15.52 5.31
N LEU A 391 11.78 -15.37 4.22
CA LEU A 391 12.30 -16.50 3.44
C LEU A 391 13.69 -16.91 3.87
N TYR A 392 14.58 -15.95 4.13
CA TYR A 392 16.00 -16.17 4.36
C TYR A 392 16.43 -15.92 5.82
N GLY A 393 15.57 -15.28 6.65
CA GLY A 393 15.94 -14.83 7.99
C GLY A 393 16.79 -13.55 7.98
N ASP A 394 17.02 -12.96 6.82
CA ASP A 394 17.82 -11.77 6.61
C ASP A 394 17.04 -10.73 5.79
N PRO A 395 16.71 -9.54 6.35
CA PRO A 395 16.00 -8.50 5.61
C PRO A 395 16.86 -7.83 4.54
N TRP A 396 18.18 -8.07 4.56
CA TRP A 396 19.12 -7.45 3.61
C TRP A 396 19.54 -8.39 2.47
N ALA A 397 18.99 -9.60 2.41
CA ALA A 397 19.08 -10.46 1.24
C ALA A 397 18.28 -9.88 0.06
N GLU A 398 18.50 -10.39 -1.15
CA GLU A 398 17.69 -10.04 -2.33
C GLU A 398 16.19 -10.34 -2.10
N ASP A 399 15.30 -9.57 -2.72
CA ASP A 399 13.87 -9.84 -2.59
C ASP A 399 13.46 -11.01 -3.50
N PRO A 400 12.92 -12.12 -2.93
CA PRO A 400 12.46 -13.25 -3.73
C PRO A 400 11.25 -12.95 -4.61
N GLY A 401 10.54 -11.84 -4.37
CA GLY A 401 9.41 -11.37 -5.18
C GLY A 401 9.79 -10.44 -6.33
N CYS A 402 11.08 -10.16 -6.54
CA CYS A 402 11.52 -9.39 -7.70
C CYS A 402 11.36 -10.22 -8.98
N TYR A 403 10.52 -9.76 -9.88
CA TYR A 403 10.16 -10.46 -11.12
C TYR A 403 10.94 -10.00 -12.37
N LEU A 404 11.94 -9.13 -12.19
CA LEU A 404 12.84 -8.72 -13.27
C LEU A 404 13.89 -9.81 -13.53
N ALA A 405 14.24 -10.07 -14.78
CA ALA A 405 15.28 -11.02 -15.13
C ALA A 405 16.69 -10.43 -14.87
N ASP A 406 17.69 -11.28 -14.64
CA ASP A 406 19.05 -10.85 -14.33
C ASP A 406 19.66 -10.01 -15.46
N GLU A 407 19.41 -10.42 -16.69
CA GLU A 407 19.89 -9.72 -17.89
C GLU A 407 19.27 -8.32 -18.02
N GLU A 408 18.01 -8.16 -17.58
CA GLU A 408 17.28 -6.90 -17.67
C GLU A 408 17.76 -5.86 -16.65
N ILE A 409 18.33 -6.31 -15.55
CA ILE A 409 18.85 -5.44 -14.48
C ILE A 409 20.36 -5.35 -14.44
N GLY A 410 21.04 -5.86 -15.48
CA GLY A 410 22.50 -5.80 -15.63
C GLY A 410 23.26 -6.69 -14.63
N CYS A 411 22.59 -7.68 -14.03
CA CYS A 411 23.25 -8.64 -13.16
C CYS A 411 23.93 -9.72 -14.00
N VAL A 412 25.24 -9.83 -13.89
CA VAL A 412 25.98 -10.95 -14.48
C VAL A 412 25.73 -12.18 -13.60
N SER A 413 25.06 -13.18 -14.15
CA SER A 413 24.84 -14.46 -13.47
C SER A 413 26.19 -15.10 -13.17
N THR A 414 26.72 -14.94 -11.97
CA THR A 414 27.75 -15.84 -11.49
C THR A 414 27.07 -17.17 -11.13
N PRO A 415 27.56 -18.33 -11.64
CA PRO A 415 26.92 -19.64 -11.41
C PRO A 415 26.95 -20.10 -9.96
N THR A 416 27.33 -19.28 -9.02
CA THR A 416 27.51 -19.63 -7.62
C THR A 416 26.47 -18.99 -6.75
N SER A 417 25.67 -19.84 -6.17
CA SER A 417 24.75 -19.62 -5.05
C SER A 417 23.26 -19.36 -5.36
N ARG A 418 22.63 -20.26 -6.09
CA ARG A 418 21.27 -20.59 -5.66
C ARG A 418 21.42 -21.27 -4.29
N PRO A 419 20.87 -20.73 -3.22
CA PRO A 419 20.91 -21.41 -1.95
C PRO A 419 20.22 -22.76 -2.13
N VAL A 420 20.95 -23.83 -1.83
CA VAL A 420 20.39 -25.16 -1.58
C VAL A 420 19.14 -24.96 -0.71
N ALA A 421 18.05 -25.61 -1.07
CA ALA A 421 16.76 -25.56 -0.41
C ALA A 421 16.90 -25.49 1.12
N MET A 422 16.95 -24.28 1.65
CA MET A 422 16.98 -24.09 3.10
C MET A 422 15.65 -24.59 3.67
N LYS A 423 15.73 -25.48 4.63
CA LYS A 423 14.60 -26.02 5.38
C LYS A 423 13.70 -24.87 5.77
N ARG A 424 12.43 -24.96 5.36
CA ARG A 424 11.34 -24.01 5.60
C ARG A 424 11.26 -23.63 7.08
N ARG A 425 11.95 -22.59 7.48
CA ARG A 425 11.75 -21.98 8.79
C ARG A 425 10.69 -20.89 8.59
N ILE A 426 9.45 -21.23 8.91
CA ILE A 426 8.42 -20.23 9.14
C ILE A 426 8.81 -19.55 10.44
N ILE A 427 9.13 -18.26 10.41
CA ILE A 427 9.24 -17.49 11.65
C ILE A 427 7.79 -17.28 12.12
N PRO A 428 7.38 -17.91 13.24
CA PRO A 428 6.05 -17.67 13.77
C PRO A 428 5.92 -16.19 14.11
N LEU A 429 4.73 -15.61 13.92
CA LEU A 429 4.37 -14.44 14.71
C LEU A 429 4.42 -14.91 16.17
N GLU A 430 5.31 -14.36 16.97
CA GLU A 430 5.15 -14.42 18.41
C GLU A 430 3.89 -13.62 18.73
N VAL A 431 2.80 -14.34 18.83
CA VAL A 431 1.56 -13.80 19.38
C VAL A 431 1.86 -13.74 20.87
N HIS A 432 2.06 -12.56 21.40
CA HIS A 432 1.93 -12.36 22.83
C HIS A 432 0.46 -12.61 23.18
N ASP A 433 0.13 -13.88 23.44
CA ASP A 433 -1.12 -14.24 24.10
C ASP A 433 -0.99 -13.75 25.55
N VAL A 434 -1.66 -12.63 25.85
CA VAL A 434 -2.01 -12.20 27.21
C VAL A 434 -3.51 -12.15 27.31
#